data_269e5636b1ba042fa4a680f4648e8f9e
#
_entry.id   269e5636b1ba042fa4a680f4648e8f9e
#
_cell.length_a   1.000
_cell.length_b   1.000
_cell.length_c   1.000
_cell.angle_alpha   90.00
_cell.angle_beta   90.00
_cell.angle_gamma   90.00
#
_symmetry.space_group_name_H-M   'P 1'
#
loop_
_entity.id
_entity.type
_entity.pdbx_description
1 polymer ?
#
loop_
_entity_poly.entity_id
_entity_poly.type
_entity_poly.pdbx_seq_one_letter_code
_entity_poly.pdbx_strand_id
1 'polypeptide(L)'
;MLRLLRLKKEVWEMKNLFEIEFNTIRKAYGPLLVIDRVSNAAYNEIVRIRLENGEEKLGQVLETASNYAIVEVFGETQGINVNNTKVSFTGETFRAGVGEDLLGKVLNGQGNPISTNRVVFEEKRDINGAPINPNARAWPNEAIETGISAIDGMNTLLRGQKLPIFSGGGLPHNELAAQIVRQANVKGKGDFAVIFAGIGITYDDAAYFINELSKTGALERTILYLNLASDPSVERILTPRLALTEAEYLAFEKDMHVLVMLDDMTQYAETLREISSARDEVPGRRGYPGYMYTDLATIYERAGIIKGKKGSITQLNVVTMPGDDMTHPIP
;
A
#
# COMPACT_ATOMS: atom_id res chain seq x y z
N MET A 1 16.66 26.44 -11.58
CA MET A 1 15.97 25.17 -11.80
C MET A 1 16.83 24.13 -12.53
N LEU A 2 17.33 24.37 -13.74
CA LEU A 2 18.20 23.44 -14.50
C LEU A 2 19.50 23.01 -13.76
N ARG A 3 20.13 23.92 -13.01
CA ARG A 3 21.38 23.65 -12.27
C ARG A 3 21.13 22.70 -11.06
N LEU A 4 19.97 22.80 -10.40
CA LEU A 4 19.55 21.89 -9.31
C LEU A 4 19.20 20.48 -9.82
N LEU A 5 18.57 20.40 -11.00
CA LEU A 5 18.28 19.12 -11.66
C LEU A 5 19.57 18.41 -12.09
N ARG A 6 20.56 19.16 -12.58
CA ARG A 6 21.87 18.63 -12.97
C ARG A 6 22.67 18.14 -11.76
N LEU A 7 22.66 18.89 -10.66
CA LEU A 7 23.28 18.47 -9.39
C LEU A 7 22.61 17.22 -8.79
N LYS A 8 21.27 17.14 -8.82
CA LYS A 8 20.56 15.96 -8.38
C LYS A 8 20.88 14.73 -9.24
N LYS A 9 21.03 14.92 -10.55
CA LYS A 9 21.43 13.83 -11.47
C LYS A 9 22.88 13.38 -11.21
N GLU A 10 23.81 14.31 -11.04
CA GLU A 10 25.22 14.02 -10.74
C GLU A 10 25.39 13.32 -9.37
N VAL A 11 24.62 13.72 -8.35
CA VAL A 11 24.59 13.05 -7.04
C VAL A 11 23.98 11.65 -7.15
N TRP A 12 22.94 11.48 -7.97
CA TRP A 12 22.33 10.17 -8.23
C TRP A 12 23.29 9.24 -9.00
N GLU A 13 23.98 9.73 -10.01
CA GLU A 13 25.00 8.99 -10.75
C GLU A 13 26.21 8.63 -9.88
N MET A 14 26.64 9.51 -8.96
CA MET A 14 27.68 9.20 -7.99
C MET A 14 27.28 8.16 -6.95
N LYS A 15 26.02 8.17 -6.47
CA LYS A 15 25.51 7.11 -5.57
C LYS A 15 25.56 5.73 -6.24
N ASN A 16 25.20 5.64 -7.50
CA ASN A 16 25.24 4.38 -8.27
C ASN A 16 26.66 3.88 -8.56
N LEU A 17 27.68 4.74 -8.52
CA LEU A 17 29.09 4.37 -8.72
C LEU A 17 29.69 3.62 -7.51
N PHE A 18 29.02 3.65 -6.35
CA PHE A 18 29.49 3.03 -5.11
C PHE A 18 28.52 1.93 -4.58
N GLU A 19 27.56 1.48 -5.40
CA GLU A 19 26.74 0.33 -5.01
C GLU A 19 27.60 -0.94 -4.93
N ILE A 20 27.67 -1.50 -3.73
CA ILE A 20 28.35 -2.78 -3.52
C ILE A 20 27.41 -3.87 -3.99
N GLU A 21 27.81 -4.61 -5.02
CA GLU A 21 27.09 -5.80 -5.51
C GLU A 21 27.58 -7.04 -4.77
N PHE A 22 26.63 -7.79 -4.22
CA PHE A 22 26.86 -9.09 -3.59
C PHE A 22 26.40 -10.21 -4.53
N ASN A 23 27.20 -11.22 -4.71
CA ASN A 23 26.86 -12.47 -5.41
C ASN A 23 26.84 -13.66 -4.45
N THR A 24 26.57 -13.40 -3.18
CA THR A 24 26.66 -14.36 -2.09
C THR A 24 25.27 -14.86 -1.66
N ILE A 25 24.38 -15.09 -2.63
CA ILE A 25 23.08 -15.72 -2.33
C ILE A 25 23.34 -17.15 -1.91
N ARG A 26 22.99 -17.48 -0.68
CA ARG A 26 23.13 -18.81 -0.11
C ARG A 26 21.98 -19.73 -0.48
N LYS A 27 20.76 -19.20 -0.46
CA LYS A 27 19.53 -19.97 -0.67
C LYS A 27 18.42 -19.07 -1.18
N ALA A 28 17.58 -19.62 -2.07
CA ALA A 28 16.33 -19.03 -2.50
C ALA A 28 15.20 -20.02 -2.24
N TYR A 29 14.15 -19.62 -1.54
CA TYR A 29 12.96 -20.45 -1.32
C TYR A 29 11.70 -19.58 -1.15
N GLY A 30 10.66 -19.93 -1.93
CA GLY A 30 9.49 -19.06 -2.02
C GLY A 30 9.91 -17.63 -2.38
N PRO A 31 9.35 -16.59 -1.74
CA PRO A 31 9.70 -15.19 -1.99
C PRO A 31 11.01 -14.75 -1.32
N LEU A 32 11.70 -15.64 -0.59
CA LEU A 32 12.81 -15.28 0.28
C LEU A 32 14.17 -15.63 -0.33
N LEU A 33 15.14 -14.69 -0.19
CA LEU A 33 16.55 -14.88 -0.48
C LEU A 33 17.38 -14.71 0.79
N VAL A 34 18.26 -15.66 1.05
CA VAL A 34 19.28 -15.56 2.10
C VAL A 34 20.59 -15.15 1.46
N ILE A 35 21.14 -14.03 1.87
CA ILE A 35 22.36 -13.43 1.34
C ILE A 35 23.41 -13.43 2.43
N ASP A 36 24.50 -14.15 2.23
CA ASP A 36 25.61 -14.26 3.17
C ASP A 36 26.63 -13.12 2.97
N ARG A 37 27.45 -12.90 4.01
CA ARG A 37 28.54 -11.90 4.04
C ARG A 37 28.10 -10.45 3.86
N VAL A 38 26.92 -10.13 4.34
CA VAL A 38 26.38 -8.76 4.38
C VAL A 38 26.58 -8.20 5.78
N SER A 39 27.29 -7.10 5.91
CA SER A 39 27.59 -6.48 7.21
C SER A 39 26.81 -5.20 7.50
N ASN A 40 26.20 -4.58 6.49
CA ASN A 40 25.63 -3.23 6.60
C ASN A 40 24.17 -3.13 6.10
N ALA A 41 23.43 -4.25 6.03
CA ALA A 41 22.04 -4.23 5.66
C ALA A 41 21.18 -3.62 6.79
N ALA A 42 20.27 -2.73 6.44
CA ALA A 42 19.32 -2.15 7.38
C ALA A 42 17.95 -2.85 7.27
N TYR A 43 17.22 -2.90 8.38
CA TYR A 43 15.86 -3.42 8.40
C TYR A 43 14.93 -2.56 7.51
N ASN A 44 14.07 -3.20 6.72
CA ASN A 44 13.19 -2.56 5.73
C ASN A 44 13.90 -1.84 4.57
N GLU A 45 15.19 -2.02 4.40
CA GLU A 45 15.94 -1.47 3.28
C GLU A 45 15.54 -2.14 1.97
N ILE A 46 15.47 -1.36 0.91
CA ILE A 46 15.24 -1.87 -0.44
C ILE A 46 16.51 -2.43 -1.04
N VAL A 47 16.35 -3.55 -1.69
CA VAL A 47 17.42 -4.30 -2.36
C VAL A 47 17.10 -4.41 -3.84
N ARG A 48 18.09 -4.13 -4.69
CA ARG A 48 17.99 -4.40 -6.14
C ARG A 48 18.61 -5.77 -6.41
N ILE A 49 17.86 -6.58 -7.14
CA ILE A 49 18.23 -7.95 -7.50
C ILE A 49 18.34 -7.99 -9.01
N ARG A 50 19.57 -8.06 -9.52
CA ARG A 50 19.84 -8.10 -10.95
C ARG A 50 20.06 -9.52 -11.40
N LEU A 51 19.18 -9.99 -12.28
CA LEU A 51 19.28 -11.33 -12.87
C LEU A 51 20.34 -11.38 -13.97
N GLU A 52 20.74 -12.59 -14.36
CA GLU A 52 21.72 -12.81 -15.43
C GLU A 52 21.26 -12.26 -16.81
N ASN A 53 19.96 -12.26 -17.07
CA ASN A 53 19.37 -11.71 -18.29
C ASN A 53 19.31 -10.17 -18.32
N GLY A 54 19.77 -9.50 -17.24
CA GLY A 54 19.74 -8.04 -17.09
C GLY A 54 18.43 -7.49 -16.52
N GLU A 55 17.45 -8.34 -16.24
CA GLU A 55 16.22 -7.95 -15.55
C GLU A 55 16.53 -7.55 -14.11
N GLU A 56 15.90 -6.46 -13.65
CA GLU A 56 16.01 -6.02 -12.26
C GLU A 56 14.70 -6.27 -11.52
N LYS A 57 14.81 -6.92 -10.37
CA LYS A 57 13.74 -7.09 -9.39
C LYS A 57 14.06 -6.29 -8.14
N LEU A 58 13.04 -5.90 -7.42
CA LEU A 58 13.20 -5.26 -6.12
C LEU A 58 12.91 -6.27 -5.02
N GLY A 59 13.49 -6.04 -3.87
CA GLY A 59 13.20 -6.77 -2.65
C GLY A 59 13.35 -5.86 -1.44
N GLN A 60 12.97 -6.37 -0.28
CA GLN A 60 13.08 -5.67 0.99
C GLN A 60 13.79 -6.54 2.02
N VAL A 61 14.67 -5.94 2.80
CA VAL A 61 15.33 -6.62 3.91
C VAL A 61 14.34 -6.86 5.04
N LEU A 62 14.13 -8.12 5.38
CA LEU A 62 13.24 -8.54 6.45
C LEU A 62 13.97 -8.81 7.76
N GLU A 63 15.17 -9.32 7.67
CA GLU A 63 15.99 -9.65 8.82
C GLU A 63 17.46 -9.39 8.50
N THR A 64 18.17 -8.88 9.49
CA THR A 64 19.60 -8.68 9.41
C THR A 64 20.29 -9.34 10.59
N ALA A 65 21.39 -10.03 10.32
CA ALA A 65 22.28 -10.57 11.32
C ALA A 65 23.71 -10.10 11.04
N SER A 66 24.64 -10.46 11.91
CA SER A 66 26.04 -10.02 11.80
C SER A 66 26.75 -10.45 10.51
N ASN A 67 26.24 -11.46 9.81
CA ASN A 67 26.88 -12.02 8.62
C ASN A 67 25.90 -12.42 7.50
N TYR A 68 24.61 -12.22 7.68
CA TYR A 68 23.62 -12.51 6.64
C TYR A 68 22.45 -11.53 6.68
N ALA A 69 21.73 -11.42 5.57
CA ALA A 69 20.45 -10.74 5.47
C ALA A 69 19.42 -11.65 4.79
N ILE A 70 18.18 -11.61 5.27
CA ILE A 70 17.04 -12.22 4.60
C ILE A 70 16.29 -11.12 3.86
N VAL A 71 16.15 -11.33 2.55
CA VAL A 71 15.49 -10.39 1.64
C VAL A 71 14.26 -11.05 1.07
N GLU A 72 13.15 -10.37 1.13
CA GLU A 72 11.91 -10.74 0.46
C GLU A 72 11.84 -10.06 -0.90
N VAL A 73 11.61 -10.84 -1.95
CA VAL A 73 11.56 -10.36 -3.32
C VAL A 73 10.16 -9.87 -3.65
N PHE A 74 10.05 -8.68 -4.21
CA PHE A 74 8.80 -8.18 -4.76
C PHE A 74 8.57 -8.81 -6.13
N GLY A 75 7.56 -9.64 -6.22
CA GLY A 75 7.27 -10.39 -7.44
C GLY A 75 7.72 -11.85 -7.38
N GLU A 76 7.67 -12.49 -8.54
CA GLU A 76 8.06 -13.89 -8.69
C GLU A 76 9.57 -14.07 -8.54
N THR A 77 9.97 -15.14 -7.86
CA THR A 77 11.37 -15.54 -7.73
C THR A 77 11.87 -16.39 -8.90
N GLN A 78 11.03 -16.62 -9.91
CA GLN A 78 11.43 -17.34 -11.12
C GLN A 78 12.59 -16.61 -11.82
N GLY A 79 13.56 -17.40 -12.29
CA GLY A 79 14.76 -16.88 -12.96
C GLY A 79 15.89 -16.45 -12.03
N ILE A 80 15.71 -16.47 -10.71
CA ILE A 80 16.79 -16.19 -9.76
C ILE A 80 17.74 -17.39 -9.71
N ASN A 81 18.94 -17.19 -10.22
CA ASN A 81 20.03 -18.17 -10.12
C ASN A 81 20.96 -17.76 -8.97
N VAL A 82 21.09 -18.62 -7.97
CA VAL A 82 21.91 -18.38 -6.77
C VAL A 82 23.36 -18.00 -7.11
N ASN A 83 23.89 -18.51 -8.21
CA ASN A 83 25.31 -18.31 -8.58
C ASN A 83 25.54 -17.03 -9.41
N ASN A 84 24.55 -16.59 -10.20
CA ASN A 84 24.73 -15.55 -11.21
C ASN A 84 23.88 -14.30 -10.95
N THR A 85 23.03 -14.33 -9.94
CA THR A 85 22.22 -13.16 -9.53
C THR A 85 23.03 -12.26 -8.62
N LYS A 86 22.99 -10.96 -8.91
CA LYS A 86 23.66 -9.92 -8.10
C LYS A 86 22.64 -9.18 -7.27
N VAL A 87 23.03 -8.82 -6.06
CA VAL A 87 22.18 -8.12 -5.11
C VAL A 87 22.90 -6.87 -4.63
N SER A 88 22.24 -5.72 -4.67
CA SER A 88 22.75 -4.46 -4.14
C SER A 88 21.81 -3.85 -3.13
N PHE A 89 22.34 -3.38 -2.02
CA PHE A 89 21.60 -2.71 -0.95
C PHE A 89 21.59 -1.20 -1.19
N THR A 90 20.40 -0.58 -1.15
CA THR A 90 20.23 0.82 -1.57
C THR A 90 20.45 1.83 -0.45
N GLY A 91 20.43 1.38 0.82
CA GLY A 91 20.46 2.24 2.01
C GLY A 91 19.18 3.06 2.22
N GLU A 92 18.12 2.74 1.49
CA GLU A 92 16.85 3.49 1.55
C GLU A 92 15.67 2.54 1.73
N THR A 93 14.63 3.00 2.45
CA THR A 93 13.34 2.30 2.54
C THR A 93 12.54 2.46 1.24
N PHE A 94 11.45 1.68 1.09
CA PHE A 94 10.59 1.81 -0.09
C PHE A 94 9.93 3.19 -0.11
N ARG A 95 10.09 3.90 -1.23
CA ARG A 95 9.52 5.23 -1.43
C ARG A 95 8.57 5.24 -2.63
N ALA A 96 7.31 5.58 -2.36
CA ALA A 96 6.30 5.78 -3.38
C ALA A 96 6.45 7.14 -4.07
N GLY A 97 6.27 7.17 -5.38
CA GLY A 97 6.02 8.43 -6.08
C GLY A 97 4.60 8.90 -5.82
N VAL A 98 4.43 10.15 -5.43
CA VAL A 98 3.13 10.77 -5.14
C VAL A 98 2.91 12.02 -6.00
N GLY A 99 1.66 12.38 -6.28
CA GLY A 99 1.34 13.57 -7.07
C GLY A 99 -0.10 13.62 -7.57
N GLU A 100 -0.62 14.81 -7.81
CA GLU A 100 -1.99 15.02 -8.33
C GLU A 100 -2.23 14.35 -9.70
N ASP A 101 -1.17 14.11 -10.50
CA ASP A 101 -1.29 13.43 -11.80
C ASP A 101 -1.72 11.95 -11.68
N LEU A 102 -1.74 11.41 -10.46
CA LEU A 102 -2.27 10.08 -10.18
C LEU A 102 -3.81 10.03 -10.18
N LEU A 103 -4.50 11.16 -10.05
CA LEU A 103 -5.96 11.22 -10.17
C LEU A 103 -6.41 10.70 -11.53
N GLY A 104 -7.40 9.84 -11.53
CA GLY A 104 -7.89 9.16 -12.73
C GLY A 104 -7.04 7.98 -13.22
N LYS A 105 -6.00 7.58 -12.49
CA LYS A 105 -5.10 6.50 -12.90
C LYS A 105 -5.43 5.18 -12.20
N VAL A 106 -5.07 4.11 -12.91
CA VAL A 106 -5.10 2.74 -12.40
C VAL A 106 -3.68 2.24 -12.28
N LEU A 107 -3.32 1.82 -11.08
CA LEU A 107 -1.98 1.39 -10.69
C LEU A 107 -2.02 -0.08 -10.21
N ASN A 108 -0.92 -0.78 -10.37
CA ASN A 108 -0.77 -2.13 -9.81
C ASN A 108 -0.41 -2.09 -8.31
N GLY A 109 -0.26 -3.25 -7.69
CA GLY A 109 0.10 -3.39 -6.27
C GLY A 109 1.44 -2.79 -5.87
N GLN A 110 2.32 -2.50 -6.82
CA GLN A 110 3.60 -1.80 -6.61
C GLN A 110 3.50 -0.28 -6.83
N GLY A 111 2.34 0.24 -7.23
CA GLY A 111 2.15 1.66 -7.55
C GLY A 111 2.60 2.06 -8.96
N ASN A 112 2.81 1.10 -9.86
CA ASN A 112 3.12 1.38 -11.25
C ASN A 112 1.83 1.50 -12.08
N PRO A 113 1.73 2.49 -12.98
CA PRO A 113 0.57 2.63 -13.86
C PRO A 113 0.37 1.38 -14.74
N ILE A 114 -0.85 0.86 -14.78
CA ILE A 114 -1.21 -0.26 -15.65
C ILE A 114 -1.43 0.23 -17.09
N SER A 115 -1.83 1.49 -17.25
CA SER A 115 -2.01 2.11 -18.56
C SER A 115 -0.69 2.68 -19.10
N THR A 116 -0.59 2.80 -20.43
CA THR A 116 0.58 3.40 -21.12
C THR A 116 0.75 4.89 -20.90
N ASN A 117 -0.13 5.54 -20.16
CA ASN A 117 -0.06 6.96 -19.86
C ASN A 117 1.08 7.25 -18.90
N ARG A 118 1.97 8.15 -19.31
CA ARG A 118 3.08 8.59 -18.47
C ARG A 118 2.55 9.35 -17.26
N VAL A 119 3.00 8.97 -16.07
CA VAL A 119 2.67 9.64 -14.80
C VAL A 119 3.85 10.47 -14.36
N VAL A 120 3.60 11.68 -13.91
CA VAL A 120 4.60 12.59 -13.36
C VAL A 120 4.44 12.60 -11.83
N PHE A 121 5.38 11.98 -11.15
CA PHE A 121 5.43 12.08 -9.69
C PHE A 121 6.05 13.41 -9.26
N GLU A 122 5.38 14.11 -8.35
CA GLU A 122 5.86 15.38 -7.81
C GLU A 122 6.91 15.17 -6.72
N GLU A 123 6.74 14.13 -5.92
CA GLU A 123 7.62 13.80 -4.79
C GLU A 123 7.73 12.28 -4.61
N LYS A 124 8.75 11.84 -3.86
CA LYS A 124 8.87 10.46 -3.37
C LYS A 124 8.80 10.45 -1.85
N ARG A 125 7.88 9.67 -1.29
CA ARG A 125 7.63 9.54 0.15
C ARG A 125 7.79 8.11 0.63
N ASP A 126 8.25 7.96 1.89
CA ASP A 126 8.31 6.66 2.55
C ASP A 126 6.90 6.10 2.72
N ILE A 127 6.69 4.84 2.34
CA ILE A 127 5.37 4.20 2.40
C ILE A 127 4.92 3.85 3.81
N ASN A 128 5.84 3.77 4.76
CA ASN A 128 5.48 3.50 6.15
C ASN A 128 4.67 4.64 6.76
N GLY A 129 4.83 5.86 6.22
CA GLY A 129 4.12 7.03 6.70
C GLY A 129 4.36 7.29 8.19
N ALA A 130 3.51 8.11 8.77
CA ALA A 130 3.50 8.33 10.21
C ALA A 130 2.06 8.40 10.73
N PRO A 131 1.71 7.63 11.77
CA PRO A 131 0.45 7.80 12.48
C PRO A 131 0.33 9.25 12.97
N ILE A 132 -0.87 9.82 12.83
CA ILE A 132 -1.11 11.20 13.25
C ILE A 132 -0.96 11.30 14.78
N ASN A 133 -0.10 12.22 15.24
CA ASN A 133 0.08 12.47 16.66
C ASN A 133 -1.27 12.79 17.34
N PRO A 134 -1.63 12.13 18.45
CA PRO A 134 -2.90 12.35 19.13
C PRO A 134 -3.19 13.83 19.47
N ASN A 135 -2.18 14.60 19.87
CA ASN A 135 -2.32 16.03 20.18
C ASN A 135 -2.60 16.89 18.93
N ALA A 136 -2.15 16.44 17.76
CA ALA A 136 -2.38 17.12 16.49
C ALA A 136 -3.74 16.79 15.88
N ARG A 137 -4.44 15.77 16.37
CA ARG A 137 -5.76 15.38 15.84
C ARG A 137 -6.82 16.42 16.17
N ALA A 138 -7.64 16.76 15.18
CA ALA A 138 -8.89 17.46 15.38
C ALA A 138 -10.06 16.47 15.48
N TRP A 139 -11.14 16.88 16.15
CA TRP A 139 -12.33 16.05 16.24
C TRP A 139 -13.12 16.09 14.92
N PRO A 140 -13.56 14.93 14.40
CA PRO A 140 -14.44 14.86 13.25
C PRO A 140 -15.80 15.53 13.56
N ASN A 141 -16.26 16.40 12.68
CA ASN A 141 -17.52 17.12 12.86
C ASN A 141 -18.30 17.37 11.56
N GLU A 142 -17.76 16.95 10.41
CA GLU A 142 -18.41 17.12 9.12
C GLU A 142 -18.71 15.77 8.49
N ALA A 143 -19.95 15.58 8.04
CA ALA A 143 -20.39 14.31 7.44
C ALA A 143 -19.90 14.17 5.99
N ILE A 144 -19.58 12.95 5.62
CA ILE A 144 -19.43 12.50 4.23
C ILE A 144 -20.75 11.83 3.85
N GLU A 145 -21.37 12.28 2.77
CA GLU A 145 -22.52 11.61 2.19
C GLU A 145 -22.04 10.44 1.34
N THR A 146 -22.33 9.22 1.77
CA THR A 146 -21.95 8.00 1.05
C THR A 146 -22.98 7.60 -0.01
N GLY A 147 -24.18 8.16 0.07
CA GLY A 147 -25.32 7.77 -0.74
C GLY A 147 -25.98 6.46 -0.31
N ILE A 148 -25.55 5.89 0.82
CA ILE A 148 -26.14 4.69 1.41
C ILE A 148 -26.94 5.11 2.64
N SER A 149 -28.25 5.01 2.57
CA SER A 149 -29.16 5.49 3.62
C SER A 149 -28.88 4.91 5.01
N ALA A 150 -28.46 3.64 5.09
CA ALA A 150 -28.11 3.00 6.35
C ALA A 150 -26.83 3.59 6.97
N ILE A 151 -25.86 3.97 6.17
CA ILE A 151 -24.62 4.62 6.64
C ILE A 151 -24.94 6.08 6.99
N ASP A 152 -25.53 6.82 6.06
CA ASP A 152 -25.75 8.26 6.21
C ASP A 152 -26.74 8.59 7.33
N GLY A 153 -27.72 7.71 7.59
CA GLY A 153 -28.76 7.92 8.61
C GLY A 153 -28.47 7.30 9.98
N MET A 154 -27.75 6.17 10.03
CA MET A 154 -27.59 5.39 11.28
C MET A 154 -26.14 5.31 11.76
N ASN A 155 -25.19 5.30 10.86
CA ASN A 155 -23.75 5.19 11.14
C ASN A 155 -22.97 6.26 10.38
N THR A 156 -23.41 7.50 10.46
CA THR A 156 -22.88 8.62 9.68
C THR A 156 -21.37 8.65 9.67
N LEU A 157 -20.80 8.57 8.48
CA LEU A 157 -19.36 8.67 8.27
C LEU A 157 -18.93 10.12 8.41
N LEU A 158 -18.04 10.39 9.35
CA LEU A 158 -17.50 11.74 9.54
C LEU A 158 -16.13 11.87 8.85
N ARG A 159 -15.86 13.02 8.30
CA ARG A 159 -14.58 13.38 7.71
C ARG A 159 -13.44 13.19 8.70
N GLY A 160 -12.40 12.46 8.32
CA GLY A 160 -11.29 12.10 9.19
C GLY A 160 -11.54 10.89 10.11
N GLN A 161 -12.66 10.22 9.94
CA GLN A 161 -13.01 9.00 10.68
C GLN A 161 -12.52 7.75 9.93
N LYS A 162 -12.40 6.65 10.63
CA LYS A 162 -12.24 5.30 10.08
C LYS A 162 -13.46 4.46 10.47
N LEU A 163 -14.08 3.82 9.49
CA LEU A 163 -15.26 2.98 9.67
C LEU A 163 -15.03 1.63 8.97
N PRO A 164 -15.11 0.50 9.66
CA PRO A 164 -15.03 -0.82 9.01
C PRO A 164 -16.37 -1.21 8.40
N ILE A 165 -16.31 -1.95 7.29
CA ILE A 165 -17.44 -2.65 6.68
C ILE A 165 -17.19 -4.13 6.88
N PHE A 166 -17.89 -4.76 7.84
CA PHE A 166 -17.83 -6.20 8.02
C PHE A 166 -18.77 -6.88 7.03
N SER A 167 -18.24 -7.82 6.24
CA SER A 167 -19.00 -8.57 5.25
C SER A 167 -18.96 -10.06 5.55
N GLY A 168 -20.10 -10.71 5.49
CA GLY A 168 -20.19 -12.16 5.49
C GLY A 168 -19.97 -12.78 4.12
N GLY A 169 -19.80 -14.09 4.07
CA GLY A 169 -19.61 -14.82 2.82
C GLY A 169 -20.79 -14.65 1.85
N GLY A 170 -20.47 -14.27 0.59
CA GLY A 170 -21.46 -14.08 -0.48
C GLY A 170 -22.29 -12.79 -0.41
N LEU A 171 -21.99 -11.88 0.52
CA LEU A 171 -22.61 -10.55 0.53
C LEU A 171 -21.94 -9.63 -0.51
N PRO A 172 -22.72 -8.71 -1.15
CA PRO A 172 -22.26 -7.86 -2.24
C PRO A 172 -21.45 -6.64 -1.73
N HIS A 173 -20.33 -6.88 -1.05
CA HIS A 173 -19.50 -5.80 -0.50
C HIS A 173 -18.78 -5.01 -1.59
N ASN A 174 -18.42 -5.65 -2.71
CA ASN A 174 -17.77 -4.98 -3.85
C ASN A 174 -18.73 -3.97 -4.51
N GLU A 175 -19.99 -4.34 -4.68
CA GLU A 175 -21.03 -3.46 -5.22
C GLU A 175 -21.29 -2.29 -4.27
N LEU A 176 -21.34 -2.54 -2.96
CA LEU A 176 -21.46 -1.52 -1.95
C LEU A 176 -20.27 -0.56 -1.98
N ALA A 177 -19.04 -1.10 -2.06
CA ALA A 177 -17.82 -0.33 -2.16
C ALA A 177 -17.81 0.55 -3.42
N ALA A 178 -18.11 -0.02 -4.58
CA ALA A 178 -18.19 0.72 -5.85
C ALA A 178 -19.24 1.84 -5.80
N GLN A 179 -20.40 1.57 -5.18
CA GLN A 179 -21.46 2.56 -5.04
C GLN A 179 -21.00 3.73 -4.14
N ILE A 180 -20.34 3.46 -3.03
CA ILE A 180 -19.80 4.49 -2.13
C ILE A 180 -18.74 5.32 -2.87
N VAL A 181 -17.75 4.69 -3.53
CA VAL A 181 -16.71 5.39 -4.29
C VAL A 181 -17.31 6.31 -5.35
N ARG A 182 -18.35 5.85 -6.04
CA ARG A 182 -19.06 6.62 -7.06
C ARG A 182 -19.82 7.80 -6.50
N GLN A 183 -20.51 7.64 -5.37
CA GLN A 183 -21.47 8.61 -4.84
C GLN A 183 -20.90 9.49 -3.73
N ALA A 184 -19.86 9.05 -3.04
CA ALA A 184 -19.30 9.77 -1.90
C ALA A 184 -18.97 11.22 -2.25
N ASN A 185 -19.44 12.11 -1.39
CA ASN A 185 -19.22 13.54 -1.55
C ASN A 185 -19.17 14.23 -0.18
N VAL A 186 -18.50 15.37 -0.12
CA VAL A 186 -18.45 16.26 1.04
C VAL A 186 -19.31 17.49 0.78
N LYS A 187 -20.20 17.82 1.70
CA LYS A 187 -20.95 19.08 1.64
C LYS A 187 -19.98 20.25 1.85
N GLY A 188 -19.77 21.07 0.81
CA GLY A 188 -18.95 22.27 0.91
C GLY A 188 -18.05 22.52 -0.30
N LYS A 189 -17.26 23.59 -0.22
CA LYS A 189 -16.28 23.97 -1.23
C LYS A 189 -14.90 23.37 -0.87
N GLY A 190 -14.71 22.10 -1.05
CA GLY A 190 -13.42 21.47 -0.86
C GLY A 190 -13.16 20.45 -1.98
N ASP A 191 -11.93 20.36 -2.43
CA ASP A 191 -11.54 19.33 -3.40
C ASP A 191 -11.62 17.97 -2.73
N PHE A 192 -12.33 17.04 -3.37
CA PHE A 192 -12.58 15.71 -2.86
C PHE A 192 -12.00 14.66 -3.81
N ALA A 193 -11.19 13.79 -3.27
CA ALA A 193 -10.59 12.66 -3.99
C ALA A 193 -10.94 11.33 -3.31
N VAL A 194 -10.95 10.27 -4.09
CA VAL A 194 -11.13 8.91 -3.61
C VAL A 194 -9.89 8.10 -3.97
N ILE A 195 -9.42 7.29 -3.05
CA ILE A 195 -8.38 6.29 -3.32
C ILE A 195 -8.96 4.93 -2.96
N PHE A 196 -9.02 4.06 -3.95
CA PHE A 196 -9.44 2.68 -3.76
C PHE A 196 -8.23 1.76 -3.86
N ALA A 197 -8.03 0.93 -2.87
CA ALA A 197 -6.99 -0.09 -2.85
C ALA A 197 -7.65 -1.47 -2.81
N GLY A 198 -7.65 -2.16 -3.96
CA GLY A 198 -8.04 -3.56 -4.06
C GLY A 198 -6.86 -4.45 -3.65
N ILE A 199 -7.07 -5.27 -2.64
CA ILE A 199 -6.03 -6.06 -1.96
C ILE A 199 -6.32 -7.54 -2.14
N GLY A 200 -5.65 -8.20 -3.06
CA GLY A 200 -5.90 -9.61 -3.39
C GLY A 200 -7.25 -9.87 -4.04
N ILE A 201 -7.80 -8.89 -4.77
CA ILE A 201 -9.08 -9.01 -5.45
C ILE A 201 -8.98 -9.88 -6.70
N THR A 202 -10.11 -10.39 -7.17
CA THR A 202 -10.15 -11.16 -8.40
C THR A 202 -10.00 -10.26 -9.64
N TYR A 203 -9.63 -10.85 -10.77
CA TYR A 203 -9.57 -10.11 -12.04
C TYR A 203 -10.95 -9.53 -12.42
N ASP A 204 -12.02 -10.30 -12.17
CA ASP A 204 -13.38 -9.87 -12.48
C ASP A 204 -13.82 -8.69 -11.62
N ASP A 205 -13.46 -8.68 -10.31
CA ASP A 205 -13.71 -7.54 -9.42
C ASP A 205 -12.93 -6.30 -9.87
N ALA A 206 -11.64 -6.46 -10.22
CA ALA A 206 -10.84 -5.35 -10.75
C ALA A 206 -11.46 -4.76 -12.01
N ALA A 207 -11.87 -5.61 -12.95
CA ALA A 207 -12.54 -5.17 -14.17
C ALA A 207 -13.89 -4.50 -13.88
N TYR A 208 -14.64 -5.01 -12.91
CA TYR A 208 -15.90 -4.42 -12.45
C TYR A 208 -15.68 -2.98 -11.93
N PHE A 209 -14.73 -2.77 -11.00
CA PHE A 209 -14.43 -1.44 -10.46
C PHE A 209 -13.99 -0.46 -11.56
N ILE A 210 -13.07 -0.85 -12.43
CA ILE A 210 -12.61 0.00 -13.53
C ILE A 210 -13.78 0.40 -14.44
N ASN A 211 -14.61 -0.56 -14.83
CA ASN A 211 -15.73 -0.32 -15.72
C ASN A 211 -16.81 0.57 -15.11
N GLU A 212 -17.20 0.30 -13.85
CA GLU A 212 -18.22 1.09 -13.14
C GLU A 212 -17.80 2.54 -12.93
N LEU A 213 -16.54 2.76 -12.49
CA LEU A 213 -16.05 4.11 -12.25
C LEU A 213 -15.80 4.88 -13.55
N SER A 214 -15.37 4.19 -14.62
CA SER A 214 -15.19 4.81 -15.94
C SER A 214 -16.52 5.24 -16.54
N LYS A 215 -17.56 4.37 -16.52
CA LYS A 215 -18.89 4.66 -17.06
C LYS A 215 -19.56 5.86 -16.37
N THR A 216 -19.32 6.04 -15.10
CA THR A 216 -19.96 7.09 -14.29
C THR A 216 -19.15 8.38 -14.22
N GLY A 217 -17.95 8.42 -14.79
CA GLY A 217 -17.02 9.54 -14.70
C GLY A 217 -16.36 9.70 -13.32
N ALA A 218 -16.68 8.84 -12.36
CA ALA A 218 -16.10 8.88 -11.02
C ALA A 218 -14.61 8.58 -11.00
N LEU A 219 -14.10 7.90 -12.05
CA LEU A 219 -12.68 7.58 -12.17
C LEU A 219 -11.81 8.85 -12.18
N GLU A 220 -12.26 9.96 -12.77
CA GLU A 220 -11.46 11.20 -12.88
C GLU A 220 -10.98 11.75 -11.53
N ARG A 221 -11.74 11.51 -10.47
CA ARG A 221 -11.39 11.90 -9.09
C ARG A 221 -10.92 10.75 -8.22
N THR A 222 -10.71 9.56 -8.82
CA THR A 222 -10.36 8.33 -8.12
C THR A 222 -9.00 7.84 -8.56
N ILE A 223 -8.20 7.37 -7.60
CA ILE A 223 -6.97 6.62 -7.86
C ILE A 223 -7.25 5.16 -7.48
N LEU A 224 -6.98 4.23 -8.40
CA LEU A 224 -7.12 2.80 -8.16
C LEU A 224 -5.75 2.16 -7.98
N TYR A 225 -5.49 1.57 -6.83
CA TYR A 225 -4.38 0.64 -6.59
C TYR A 225 -4.93 -0.77 -6.61
N LEU A 226 -4.51 -1.60 -7.53
CA LEU A 226 -5.07 -2.94 -7.73
C LEU A 226 -3.98 -3.99 -7.57
N ASN A 227 -4.07 -4.78 -6.51
CA ASN A 227 -3.32 -6.02 -6.36
C ASN A 227 -4.29 -7.18 -6.59
N LEU A 228 -4.01 -7.99 -7.59
CA LEU A 228 -4.83 -9.14 -7.94
C LEU A 228 -4.51 -10.35 -7.05
N ALA A 229 -5.45 -11.29 -6.98
CA ALA A 229 -5.25 -12.55 -6.27
C ALA A 229 -4.11 -13.40 -6.85
N SER A 230 -3.83 -13.23 -8.15
CA SER A 230 -2.71 -13.87 -8.86
C SER A 230 -1.36 -13.19 -8.64
N ASP A 231 -1.36 -11.93 -8.16
CA ASP A 231 -0.12 -11.19 -7.95
C ASP A 231 0.61 -11.70 -6.70
N PRO A 232 1.93 -11.48 -6.62
CA PRO A 232 2.73 -11.89 -5.46
C PRO A 232 2.18 -11.34 -4.15
N SER A 233 2.16 -12.18 -3.13
CA SER A 233 1.60 -11.84 -1.81
C SER A 233 2.28 -10.63 -1.15
N VAL A 234 3.55 -10.43 -1.41
CA VAL A 234 4.30 -9.27 -0.90
C VAL A 234 3.73 -7.93 -1.36
N GLU A 235 3.24 -7.86 -2.59
CA GLU A 235 2.64 -6.64 -3.14
C GLU A 235 1.35 -6.26 -2.41
N ARG A 236 0.64 -7.25 -1.82
CA ARG A 236 -0.54 -6.98 -1.00
C ARG A 236 -0.24 -6.16 0.24
N ILE A 237 0.95 -6.33 0.83
CA ILE A 237 1.38 -5.52 1.98
C ILE A 237 1.71 -4.09 1.55
N LEU A 238 2.23 -3.89 0.34
CA LEU A 238 2.57 -2.57 -0.17
C LEU A 238 1.34 -1.76 -0.54
N THR A 239 0.33 -2.39 -1.13
CA THR A 239 -0.84 -1.74 -1.73
C THR A 239 -1.55 -0.76 -0.79
N PRO A 240 -1.99 -1.11 0.43
CA PRO A 240 -2.65 -0.16 1.32
C PRO A 240 -1.70 0.94 1.82
N ARG A 241 -0.41 0.65 1.94
CA ARG A 241 0.59 1.63 2.36
C ARG A 241 0.85 2.66 1.28
N LEU A 242 0.90 2.25 0.00
CA LEU A 242 0.99 3.12 -1.17
C LEU A 242 -0.22 4.05 -1.26
N ALA A 243 -1.42 3.48 -1.18
CA ALA A 243 -2.68 4.21 -1.20
C ALA A 243 -2.75 5.29 -0.10
N LEU A 244 -2.35 4.94 1.11
CA LEU A 244 -2.33 5.88 2.23
C LEU A 244 -1.23 6.94 2.11
N THR A 245 -0.08 6.61 1.50
CA THR A 245 0.99 7.59 1.27
C THR A 245 0.57 8.65 0.27
N GLU A 246 -0.13 8.26 -0.78
CA GLU A 246 -0.77 9.19 -1.71
C GLU A 246 -1.86 10.00 -1.02
N ALA A 247 -2.70 9.36 -0.19
CA ALA A 247 -3.74 10.05 0.57
C ALA A 247 -3.17 11.12 1.49
N GLU A 248 -2.07 10.84 2.18
CA GLU A 248 -1.37 11.81 3.03
C GLU A 248 -0.85 12.99 2.23
N TYR A 249 -0.32 12.75 1.03
CA TYR A 249 0.14 13.81 0.15
C TYR A 249 -1.00 14.71 -0.31
N LEU A 250 -2.06 14.13 -0.86
CA LEU A 250 -3.22 14.89 -1.32
C LEU A 250 -3.93 15.64 -0.17
N ALA A 251 -4.07 15.00 0.99
CA ALA A 251 -4.76 15.61 2.11
C ALA A 251 -3.95 16.71 2.80
N PHE A 252 -2.66 16.47 3.08
CA PHE A 252 -1.92 17.35 3.96
C PHE A 252 -0.99 18.33 3.24
N GLU A 253 -0.72 18.14 1.94
CA GLU A 253 0.05 19.09 1.12
C GLU A 253 -0.81 19.80 0.07
N LYS A 254 -1.89 19.16 -0.40
CA LYS A 254 -2.80 19.73 -1.40
C LYS A 254 -4.13 20.18 -0.82
N ASP A 255 -4.30 20.07 0.51
CA ASP A 255 -5.52 20.49 1.24
C ASP A 255 -6.81 19.78 0.78
N MET A 256 -6.72 18.59 0.16
CA MET A 256 -7.88 17.83 -0.32
C MET A 256 -8.55 17.00 0.78
N HIS A 257 -9.82 16.69 0.60
CA HIS A 257 -10.51 15.69 1.42
C HIS A 257 -10.44 14.34 0.72
N VAL A 258 -9.74 13.39 1.33
CA VAL A 258 -9.49 12.09 0.71
C VAL A 258 -10.25 10.99 1.44
N LEU A 259 -11.08 10.27 0.69
CA LEU A 259 -11.70 9.02 1.14
C LEU A 259 -10.84 7.86 0.64
N VAL A 260 -10.28 7.09 1.54
CA VAL A 260 -9.53 5.87 1.24
C VAL A 260 -10.39 4.67 1.53
N MET A 261 -10.57 3.79 0.54
CA MET A 261 -11.23 2.51 0.69
C MET A 261 -10.21 1.39 0.53
N LEU A 262 -10.10 0.55 1.55
CA LEU A 262 -9.21 -0.63 1.55
C LEU A 262 -10.06 -1.90 1.46
N ASP A 263 -9.96 -2.64 0.37
CA ASP A 263 -10.77 -3.81 0.06
C ASP A 263 -9.88 -4.94 -0.49
N ASP A 264 -9.55 -6.00 0.25
CA ASP A 264 -10.07 -6.48 1.52
C ASP A 264 -8.94 -6.60 2.56
N MET A 265 -9.17 -6.10 3.76
CA MET A 265 -8.17 -6.17 4.85
C MET A 265 -8.01 -7.59 5.41
N THR A 266 -8.94 -8.50 5.12
CA THR A 266 -8.77 -9.92 5.44
C THR A 266 -7.67 -10.53 4.58
N GLN A 267 -7.63 -10.23 3.28
CA GLN A 267 -6.57 -10.67 2.39
C GLN A 267 -5.19 -10.10 2.80
N TYR A 268 -5.18 -8.86 3.28
CA TYR A 268 -3.97 -8.27 3.87
C TYR A 268 -3.46 -9.08 5.06
N ALA A 269 -4.33 -9.39 6.02
CA ALA A 269 -3.95 -10.13 7.22
C ALA A 269 -3.56 -11.59 6.91
N GLU A 270 -4.22 -12.24 5.94
CA GLU A 270 -3.82 -13.56 5.44
C GLU A 270 -2.41 -13.53 4.85
N THR A 271 -2.06 -12.47 4.13
CA THR A 271 -0.72 -12.30 3.60
C THR A 271 0.32 -12.14 4.71
N LEU A 272 0.01 -11.40 5.79
CA LEU A 272 0.89 -11.33 6.96
C LEU A 272 1.12 -12.72 7.57
N ARG A 273 0.08 -13.57 7.64
CA ARG A 273 0.20 -14.94 8.12
C ARG A 273 1.09 -15.80 7.22
N GLU A 274 0.92 -15.68 5.90
CA GLU A 274 1.72 -16.40 4.91
C GLU A 274 3.21 -16.05 5.04
N ILE A 275 3.53 -14.77 5.10
CA ILE A 275 4.91 -14.27 5.20
C ILE A 275 5.52 -14.64 6.55
N SER A 276 4.79 -14.48 7.65
CA SER A 276 5.24 -14.89 8.99
C SER A 276 5.55 -16.38 9.05
N SER A 277 4.71 -17.21 8.43
CA SER A 277 4.96 -18.65 8.30
C SER A 277 6.20 -18.96 7.47
N ALA A 278 6.41 -18.23 6.38
CA ALA A 278 7.61 -18.40 5.54
C ALA A 278 8.91 -17.99 6.25
N ARG A 279 8.83 -17.16 7.28
CA ARG A 279 9.95 -16.73 8.14
C ARG A 279 10.18 -17.63 9.35
N ASP A 280 9.39 -18.69 9.52
CA ASP A 280 9.42 -19.54 10.72
C ASP A 280 9.18 -18.74 12.03
N GLU A 281 8.43 -17.64 11.98
CA GLU A 281 8.07 -16.85 13.16
C GLU A 281 7.15 -17.64 14.08
N VAL A 282 7.24 -17.38 15.39
CA VAL A 282 6.37 -18.04 16.38
C VAL A 282 4.92 -17.58 16.15
N PRO A 283 4.02 -18.50 15.76
CA PRO A 283 2.66 -18.12 15.45
C PRO A 283 1.86 -17.73 16.71
N GLY A 284 1.04 -16.69 16.57
CA GLY A 284 0.01 -16.35 17.54
C GLY A 284 -1.29 -17.12 17.32
N ARG A 285 -2.41 -16.54 17.77
CA ARG A 285 -3.74 -17.14 17.64
C ARG A 285 -4.10 -17.43 16.18
N ARG A 286 -4.53 -18.66 15.89
CA ARG A 286 -4.88 -19.16 14.54
C ARG A 286 -3.76 -19.01 13.50
N GLY A 287 -2.49 -18.97 13.92
CA GLY A 287 -1.35 -18.89 13.01
C GLY A 287 -1.00 -17.50 12.53
N TYR A 288 -1.68 -16.44 12.98
CA TYR A 288 -1.33 -15.06 12.64
C TYR A 288 -0.11 -14.59 13.44
N PRO A 289 0.71 -13.68 12.87
CA PRO A 289 1.85 -13.14 13.61
C PRO A 289 1.39 -12.29 14.80
N GLY A 290 2.15 -12.32 15.88
CA GLY A 290 1.83 -11.57 17.10
C GLY A 290 1.73 -10.05 16.89
N TYR A 291 2.39 -9.51 15.87
CA TYR A 291 2.38 -8.10 15.52
C TYR A 291 1.22 -7.67 14.59
N MET A 292 0.34 -8.59 14.16
CA MET A 292 -0.73 -8.28 13.21
C MET A 292 -1.58 -7.08 13.65
N TYR A 293 -1.97 -7.02 14.92
CA TYR A 293 -2.79 -5.91 15.42
C TYR A 293 -2.04 -4.58 15.40
N THR A 294 -0.77 -4.58 15.75
CA THR A 294 0.07 -3.38 15.69
C THR A 294 0.25 -2.91 14.25
N ASP A 295 0.45 -3.85 13.33
CA ASP A 295 0.62 -3.54 11.91
C ASP A 295 -0.66 -2.93 11.32
N LEU A 296 -1.82 -3.54 11.56
CA LEU A 296 -3.13 -2.98 11.19
C LEU A 296 -3.37 -1.60 11.82
N ALA A 297 -2.98 -1.40 13.07
CA ALA A 297 -3.09 -0.11 13.73
C ALA A 297 -2.25 0.96 13.02
N THR A 298 -1.04 0.64 12.54
CA THR A 298 -0.22 1.61 11.78
C THR A 298 -0.89 2.08 10.50
N ILE A 299 -1.70 1.23 9.86
CA ILE A 299 -2.49 1.57 8.68
C ILE A 299 -3.68 2.45 9.08
N TYR A 300 -4.46 2.02 10.06
CA TYR A 300 -5.71 2.70 10.42
C TYR A 300 -5.47 4.05 11.10
N GLU A 301 -4.38 4.21 11.84
CA GLU A 301 -4.04 5.46 12.52
C GLU A 301 -3.52 6.56 11.57
N ARG A 302 -3.40 6.29 10.28
CA ARG A 302 -3.12 7.29 9.25
C ARG A 302 -4.35 8.11 8.87
N ALA A 303 -5.58 7.62 9.19
CA ALA A 303 -6.81 8.40 9.02
C ALA A 303 -6.91 9.51 10.07
N GLY A 304 -7.42 10.65 9.68
CA GLY A 304 -7.70 11.74 10.61
C GLY A 304 -7.73 13.13 9.98
N ILE A 305 -7.95 14.10 10.86
CA ILE A 305 -7.82 15.54 10.58
C ILE A 305 -6.68 16.06 11.45
N ILE A 306 -5.78 16.83 10.85
CA ILE A 306 -4.68 17.48 11.58
C ILE A 306 -5.07 18.93 11.85
N LYS A 307 -4.94 19.37 13.10
CA LYS A 307 -5.17 20.79 13.49
C LYS A 307 -4.32 21.72 12.64
N GLY A 308 -4.96 22.73 12.03
CA GLY A 308 -4.28 23.70 11.17
C GLY A 308 -4.10 23.28 9.71
N LYS A 309 -4.40 22.03 9.33
CA LYS A 309 -4.52 21.57 7.95
C LYS A 309 -6.00 21.59 7.53
N LYS A 310 -6.28 21.87 6.25
CA LYS A 310 -7.64 21.87 5.72
C LYS A 310 -8.08 20.49 5.26
N GLY A 311 -7.16 19.73 4.70
CA GLY A 311 -7.41 18.39 4.20
C GLY A 311 -7.63 17.35 5.30
N SER A 312 -8.15 16.21 4.91
CA SER A 312 -8.45 15.10 5.83
C SER A 312 -8.35 13.76 5.13
N ILE A 313 -8.05 12.71 5.89
CA ILE A 313 -8.08 11.32 5.42
C ILE A 313 -9.18 10.58 6.16
N THR A 314 -10.15 10.07 5.43
CA THR A 314 -11.21 9.20 5.93
C THR A 314 -11.01 7.80 5.38
N GLN A 315 -11.14 6.77 6.21
CA GLN A 315 -10.97 5.39 5.78
C GLN A 315 -12.26 4.59 5.91
N LEU A 316 -12.57 3.83 4.86
CA LEU A 316 -13.53 2.74 4.86
C LEU A 316 -12.77 1.44 4.59
N ASN A 317 -12.77 0.55 5.56
CA ASN A 317 -12.01 -0.69 5.49
C ASN A 317 -12.96 -1.86 5.39
N VAL A 318 -12.97 -2.56 4.25
CA VAL A 318 -13.75 -3.78 4.07
C VAL A 318 -13.01 -4.93 4.75
N VAL A 319 -13.74 -5.69 5.52
CA VAL A 319 -13.25 -6.88 6.24
C VAL A 319 -14.23 -8.02 6.00
N THR A 320 -13.86 -8.96 5.14
CA THR A 320 -14.63 -10.19 4.98
C THR A 320 -14.39 -11.10 6.18
N MET A 321 -15.47 -11.66 6.73
CA MET A 321 -15.38 -12.50 7.93
C MET A 321 -15.24 -13.97 7.53
N PRO A 322 -14.09 -14.63 7.79
CA PRO A 322 -13.93 -16.04 7.50
C PRO A 322 -14.95 -16.89 8.28
N GLY A 323 -15.82 -17.61 7.55
CA GLY A 323 -16.87 -18.44 8.14
C GLY A 323 -17.93 -17.66 8.91
N ASP A 324 -18.13 -16.38 8.60
CA ASP A 324 -19.03 -15.46 9.30
C ASP A 324 -18.71 -15.29 10.81
N ASP A 325 -17.47 -15.62 11.20
CA ASP A 325 -17.04 -15.63 12.60
C ASP A 325 -16.47 -14.27 13.02
N MET A 326 -17.27 -13.47 13.71
CA MET A 326 -16.83 -12.19 14.29
C MET A 326 -15.78 -12.35 15.42
N THR A 327 -15.60 -13.56 15.96
CA THR A 327 -14.57 -13.85 16.98
C THR A 327 -13.23 -14.22 16.35
N HIS A 328 -13.17 -14.27 15.01
CA HIS A 328 -11.92 -14.50 14.30
C HIS A 328 -10.90 -13.38 14.59
N PRO A 329 -9.57 -13.67 14.66
CA PRO A 329 -8.55 -12.67 14.98
C PRO A 329 -8.59 -11.42 14.12
N ILE A 330 -8.93 -11.54 12.84
CA ILE A 330 -8.98 -10.41 11.92
C ILE A 330 -10.13 -9.43 12.27
N PRO A 331 -11.42 -9.83 12.32
CA PRO A 331 -12.50 -8.94 12.71
C PRO A 331 -12.33 -8.39 14.11
#